data_f40048610687fefd333d703ac39270f0
#
_entry.id   f40048610687fefd333d703ac39270f0
#
_cell.length_a   1.000
_cell.length_b   1.000
_cell.length_c   1.000
_cell.angle_alpha   90.00
_cell.angle_beta   90.00
_cell.angle_gamma   90.00
#
_symmetry.space_group_name_H-M   'P 1'
#
loop_
_entity.id
_entity.type
_entity.pdbx_description
1 polymer ?
#
loop_
_entity_poly.entity_id
_entity_poly.type
_entity_poly.pdbx_seq_one_letter_code
_entity_poly.pdbx_strand_id
1 'polypeptide(L)'
;MRGEDEREALAAEFERHMAEEGEILEMYHSLADKLPEGPLSVLVNHIATDEEMHHFLLRTLADWLRTPPTRVENPAGPAPHSDEILRQTRTLRGHEKKTIEACRGLKSQLSGEEGELFDAILDAITLDSEKHHRLLLTVEKLVAT
;
A
#
# COMPACT_ATOMS: atom_id res chain seq x y z
N MET A 1 -27.76 3.12 1.82
CA MET A 1 -26.78 4.18 2.19
C MET A 1 -26.67 4.24 3.71
N ARG A 2 -25.45 4.26 4.25
CA ARG A 2 -25.25 4.35 5.71
C ARG A 2 -25.62 5.73 6.21
N GLY A 3 -26.29 5.79 7.38
CA GLY A 3 -26.59 7.04 8.05
C GLY A 3 -25.34 7.70 8.63
N GLU A 4 -25.48 8.97 9.02
CA GLU A 4 -24.38 9.75 9.62
C GLU A 4 -23.83 9.09 10.89
N ASP A 5 -24.72 8.61 11.76
CA ASP A 5 -24.33 7.95 13.02
C ASP A 5 -23.53 6.65 12.78
N GLU A 6 -23.91 5.87 11.77
CA GLU A 6 -23.18 4.66 11.39
C GLU A 6 -21.79 4.98 10.83
N ARG A 7 -21.68 6.03 10.03
CA ARG A 7 -20.41 6.49 9.48
C ARG A 7 -19.50 7.01 10.58
N GLU A 8 -20.04 7.78 11.53
CA GLU A 8 -19.28 8.26 12.67
C GLU A 8 -18.78 7.11 13.56
N ALA A 9 -19.61 6.11 13.81
CA ALA A 9 -19.21 4.93 14.58
C ALA A 9 -18.07 4.17 13.88
N LEU A 10 -18.13 4.00 12.56
CA LEU A 10 -17.06 3.37 11.79
C LEU A 10 -15.78 4.20 11.76
N ALA A 11 -15.91 5.52 11.61
CA ALA A 11 -14.76 6.42 11.66
C ALA A 11 -14.03 6.33 13.00
N ALA A 12 -14.78 6.29 14.11
CA ALA A 12 -14.22 6.10 15.45
C ALA A 12 -13.52 4.76 15.60
N GLU A 13 -14.05 3.70 14.96
CA GLU A 13 -13.42 2.38 14.91
C GLU A 13 -12.06 2.42 14.21
N PHE A 14 -11.98 3.06 13.04
CA PHE A 14 -10.72 3.25 12.32
C PHE A 14 -9.71 4.09 13.12
N GLU A 15 -10.16 5.12 13.82
CA GLU A 15 -9.29 5.93 14.68
C GLU A 15 -8.73 5.12 15.84
N ARG A 16 -9.51 4.19 16.39
CA ARG A 16 -9.05 3.29 17.44
C ARG A 16 -7.95 2.37 16.92
N HIS A 17 -8.13 1.78 15.73
CA HIS A 17 -7.09 0.99 15.07
C HIS A 17 -5.86 1.84 14.75
N MET A 18 -6.06 3.08 14.33
CA MET A 18 -4.97 4.01 14.07
C MET A 18 -4.14 4.27 15.33
N ALA A 19 -4.77 4.41 16.49
CA ALA A 19 -4.06 4.59 17.76
C ALA A 19 -3.24 3.34 18.13
N GLU A 20 -3.81 2.14 17.94
CA GLU A 20 -3.11 0.87 18.12
C GLU A 20 -1.90 0.75 17.18
N GLU A 21 -2.07 1.09 15.90
CA GLU A 21 -0.99 1.12 14.90
C GLU A 21 0.12 2.09 15.30
N GLY A 22 -0.22 3.24 15.90
CA GLY A 22 0.76 4.20 16.40
C GLY A 22 1.64 3.62 17.49
N GLU A 23 1.07 2.87 18.44
CA GLU A 23 1.83 2.16 19.48
C GLU A 23 2.72 1.08 18.89
N ILE A 24 2.22 0.31 17.93
CA ILE A 24 2.97 -0.73 17.23
C ILE A 24 4.13 -0.10 16.44
N LEU A 25 3.90 1.02 15.77
CA LEU A 25 4.93 1.75 15.03
C LEU A 25 6.08 2.18 15.95
N GLU A 26 5.78 2.70 17.13
CA GLU A 26 6.80 3.04 18.12
C GLU A 26 7.63 1.82 18.56
N MET A 27 6.99 0.66 18.70
CA MET A 27 7.68 -0.59 19.01
C MET A 27 8.63 -1.02 17.89
N TYR A 28 8.24 -0.87 16.63
CA TYR A 28 9.10 -1.15 15.49
C TYR A 28 10.31 -0.20 15.43
N HIS A 29 10.11 1.09 15.68
CA HIS A 29 11.21 2.05 15.76
C HIS A 29 12.18 1.72 16.90
N SER A 30 11.65 1.35 18.06
CA SER A 30 12.46 0.93 19.20
C SER A 30 13.27 -0.33 18.87
N LEU A 31 12.66 -1.30 18.22
CA LEU A 31 13.34 -2.52 17.78
C LEU A 31 14.47 -2.20 16.78
N ALA A 32 14.17 -1.37 15.78
CA ALA A 32 15.16 -0.98 14.78
C ALA A 32 16.37 -0.30 15.41
N ASP A 33 16.15 0.56 16.42
CA ASP A 33 17.22 1.26 17.14
C ASP A 33 18.12 0.32 17.95
N LYS A 34 17.57 -0.81 18.40
CA LYS A 34 18.33 -1.82 19.16
C LYS A 34 19.13 -2.77 18.27
N LEU A 35 18.77 -2.89 17.01
CA LEU A 35 19.47 -3.74 16.07
C LEU A 35 20.72 -3.04 15.56
N PRO A 36 21.84 -3.77 15.39
CA PRO A 36 23.00 -3.21 14.76
C PRO A 36 22.67 -2.83 13.30
N GLU A 37 23.33 -1.80 12.79
CA GLU A 37 23.21 -1.42 11.40
C GLU A 37 23.56 -2.62 10.50
N GLY A 38 22.65 -2.97 9.58
CA GLY A 38 22.83 -4.11 8.71
C GLY A 38 21.53 -4.75 8.25
N PRO A 39 21.58 -6.01 7.83
CA PRO A 39 20.44 -6.69 7.19
C PRO A 39 19.17 -6.74 8.03
N LEU A 40 19.27 -7.03 9.31
CA LEU A 40 18.09 -7.13 10.19
C LEU A 40 17.41 -5.78 10.38
N SER A 41 18.19 -4.71 10.51
CA SER A 41 17.64 -3.36 10.61
C SER A 41 16.94 -2.94 9.32
N VAL A 42 17.44 -3.37 8.15
CA VAL A 42 16.77 -3.13 6.86
C VAL A 42 15.38 -3.76 6.85
N LEU A 43 15.24 -5.01 7.28
CA LEU A 43 13.94 -5.70 7.33
C LEU A 43 12.96 -5.01 8.27
N VAL A 44 13.41 -4.65 9.45
CA VAL A 44 12.55 -4.01 10.47
C VAL A 44 12.15 -2.60 10.03
N ASN A 45 13.06 -1.83 9.45
CA ASN A 45 12.75 -0.51 8.90
C ASN A 45 11.75 -0.59 7.74
N HIS A 46 11.83 -1.63 6.91
CA HIS A 46 10.83 -1.86 5.87
C HIS A 46 9.43 -2.05 6.48
N ILE A 47 9.32 -2.87 7.51
CA ILE A 47 8.03 -3.08 8.20
C ILE A 47 7.53 -1.77 8.82
N ALA A 48 8.41 -1.01 9.48
CA ALA A 48 8.06 0.27 10.09
C ALA A 48 7.52 1.26 9.05
N THR A 49 8.12 1.31 7.85
CA THR A 49 7.65 2.15 6.74
C THR A 49 6.25 1.74 6.29
N ASP A 50 5.97 0.44 6.18
CA ASP A 50 4.65 -0.05 5.84
C ASP A 50 3.61 0.30 6.93
N GLU A 51 3.99 0.20 8.20
CA GLU A 51 3.10 0.57 9.30
C GLU A 51 2.78 2.08 9.32
N GLU A 52 3.74 2.94 8.97
CA GLU A 52 3.48 4.38 8.76
C GLU A 52 2.42 4.61 7.67
N MET A 53 2.51 3.85 6.58
CA MET A 53 1.53 3.94 5.50
C MET A 53 0.16 3.43 5.95
N HIS A 54 0.08 2.34 6.71
CA HIS A 54 -1.18 1.85 7.28
C HIS A 54 -1.84 2.88 8.17
N HIS A 55 -1.06 3.56 9.02
CA HIS A 55 -1.54 4.63 9.88
C HIS A 55 -2.17 5.77 9.05
N PHE A 56 -1.50 6.18 7.99
CA PHE A 56 -2.00 7.20 7.05
C PHE A 56 -3.30 6.74 6.37
N LEU A 57 -3.36 5.49 5.89
CA LEU A 57 -4.53 4.95 5.22
C LEU A 57 -5.74 4.84 6.15
N LEU A 58 -5.54 4.41 7.39
CA LEU A 58 -6.61 4.35 8.39
C LEU A 58 -7.18 5.74 8.70
N ARG A 59 -6.31 6.75 8.81
CA ARG A 59 -6.74 8.15 8.97
C ARG A 59 -7.56 8.60 7.77
N THR A 60 -7.09 8.32 6.58
CA THR A 60 -7.77 8.67 5.33
C THR A 60 -9.17 8.06 5.28
N LEU A 61 -9.30 6.77 5.64
CA LEU A 61 -10.59 6.08 5.66
C LEU A 61 -11.55 6.69 6.69
N ALA A 62 -11.05 7.03 7.89
CA ALA A 62 -11.84 7.71 8.90
C ALA A 62 -12.34 9.07 8.40
N ASP A 63 -11.46 9.86 7.80
CA ASP A 63 -11.81 11.17 7.24
C ASP A 63 -12.86 11.04 6.12
N TRP A 64 -12.72 10.07 5.25
CA TRP A 64 -13.68 9.84 4.15
C TRP A 64 -15.05 9.33 4.63
N LEU A 65 -15.10 8.64 5.75
CA LEU A 65 -16.37 8.25 6.36
C LEU A 65 -17.11 9.47 6.93
N ARG A 66 -16.39 10.42 7.49
CA ARG A 66 -16.96 11.68 8.00
C ARG A 66 -17.29 12.65 6.89
N THR A 67 -16.38 12.84 5.96
CA THR A 67 -16.52 13.74 4.82
C THR A 67 -16.18 12.96 3.56
N PRO A 68 -17.15 12.24 2.97
CA PRO A 68 -16.90 11.47 1.76
C PRO A 68 -16.28 12.34 0.66
N PRO A 69 -15.26 11.83 -0.05
CA PRO A 69 -14.69 12.59 -1.15
C PRO A 69 -15.77 12.88 -2.17
N THR A 70 -15.97 14.15 -2.47
CA THR A 70 -16.89 14.55 -3.51
C THR A 70 -16.40 13.96 -4.82
N ARG A 71 -17.21 13.10 -5.43
CA ARG A 71 -17.06 12.87 -6.85
C ARG A 71 -17.26 14.22 -7.50
N VAL A 72 -16.23 14.73 -8.13
CA VAL A 72 -16.40 15.84 -9.06
C VAL A 72 -17.24 15.25 -10.18
N GLU A 73 -18.56 15.35 -10.04
CA GLU A 73 -19.44 15.05 -11.16
C GLU A 73 -19.10 16.08 -12.22
N ASN A 74 -18.43 15.62 -13.25
CA ASN A 74 -18.22 16.42 -14.44
C ASN A 74 -19.44 16.19 -15.34
N PRO A 75 -20.43 17.10 -15.34
CA PRO A 75 -21.65 16.93 -16.14
C PRO A 75 -21.39 17.00 -17.64
N ALA A 76 -20.18 17.30 -18.06
CA ALA A 76 -19.80 17.54 -19.46
C ALA A 76 -18.97 16.40 -20.09
N GLY A 77 -18.88 15.21 -19.46
CA GLY A 77 -18.16 14.07 -20.04
C GLY A 77 -17.10 13.45 -19.12
N PRO A 78 -16.23 12.57 -19.64
CA PRO A 78 -15.22 11.91 -18.83
C PRO A 78 -14.27 12.89 -18.18
N ALA A 79 -13.70 12.50 -17.01
CA ALA A 79 -12.73 13.30 -16.28
C ALA A 79 -11.60 13.77 -17.21
N PRO A 80 -11.07 15.03 -17.03
CA PRO A 80 -9.92 15.50 -17.80
C PRO A 80 -8.77 14.50 -17.74
N HIS A 81 -8.12 14.27 -18.88
CA HIS A 81 -6.98 13.35 -19.00
C HIS A 81 -7.27 11.87 -18.73
N SER A 82 -8.56 11.43 -18.74
CA SER A 82 -8.91 10.02 -18.46
C SER A 82 -8.18 9.03 -19.36
N ASP A 83 -8.06 9.32 -20.67
CA ASP A 83 -7.35 8.45 -21.60
C ASP A 83 -5.86 8.35 -21.28
N GLU A 84 -5.23 9.46 -20.92
CA GLU A 84 -3.83 9.50 -20.51
C GLU A 84 -3.62 8.75 -19.19
N ILE A 85 -4.49 8.98 -18.21
CA ILE A 85 -4.44 8.28 -16.90
C ILE A 85 -4.56 6.77 -17.12
N LEU A 86 -5.52 6.33 -17.93
CA LEU A 86 -5.71 4.90 -18.24
C LEU A 86 -4.48 4.29 -18.92
N ARG A 87 -3.89 5.00 -19.88
CA ARG A 87 -2.69 4.54 -20.58
C ARG A 87 -1.50 4.40 -19.63
N GLN A 88 -1.25 5.41 -18.81
CA GLN A 88 -0.16 5.39 -17.83
C GLN A 88 -0.38 4.31 -16.79
N THR A 89 -1.60 4.16 -16.29
CA THR A 89 -1.95 3.13 -15.31
C THR A 89 -1.70 1.73 -15.86
N ARG A 90 -2.07 1.47 -17.11
CA ARG A 90 -1.81 0.19 -17.78
C ARG A 90 -0.33 -0.08 -17.97
N THR A 91 0.44 0.93 -18.32
CA THR A 91 1.89 0.84 -18.47
C THR A 91 2.54 0.49 -17.14
N LEU A 92 2.16 1.16 -16.05
CA LEU A 92 2.66 0.91 -14.70
C LEU A 92 2.27 -0.49 -14.22
N ARG A 93 1.04 -0.92 -14.48
CA ARG A 93 0.58 -2.27 -14.15
C ARG A 93 1.39 -3.35 -14.86
N GLY A 94 1.73 -3.12 -16.13
CA GLY A 94 2.62 -3.99 -16.88
C GLY A 94 4.03 -4.04 -16.28
N HIS A 95 4.54 -2.91 -15.78
CA HIS A 95 5.81 -2.84 -15.08
C HIS A 95 5.79 -3.65 -13.79
N GLU A 96 4.71 -3.56 -13.01
CA GLU A 96 4.57 -4.36 -11.78
C GLU A 96 4.60 -5.87 -12.06
N LYS A 97 3.96 -6.33 -13.14
CA LYS A 97 4.05 -7.73 -13.58
C LYS A 97 5.47 -8.15 -13.90
N LYS A 98 6.21 -7.30 -14.60
CA LYS A 98 7.61 -7.57 -14.94
C LYS A 98 8.49 -7.66 -13.71
N THR A 99 8.25 -6.81 -12.71
CA THR A 99 8.96 -6.85 -11.44
C THR A 99 8.70 -8.17 -10.70
N ILE A 100 7.45 -8.63 -10.66
CA ILE A 100 7.08 -9.92 -10.06
C ILE A 100 7.84 -11.08 -10.73
N GLU A 101 7.82 -11.13 -12.06
CA GLU A 101 8.50 -12.16 -12.83
C GLU A 101 10.01 -12.12 -12.62
N ALA A 102 10.61 -10.92 -12.62
CA ALA A 102 12.03 -10.72 -12.40
C ALA A 102 12.46 -11.19 -11.00
N CYS A 103 11.71 -10.84 -9.96
CA CYS A 103 12.02 -11.26 -8.60
C CYS A 103 11.89 -12.78 -8.41
N ARG A 104 10.88 -13.39 -9.00
CA ARG A 104 10.71 -14.84 -8.98
C ARG A 104 11.87 -15.54 -9.69
N GLY A 105 12.29 -15.02 -10.84
CA GLY A 105 13.44 -15.53 -11.59
C GLY A 105 14.74 -15.40 -10.82
N LEU A 106 14.99 -14.26 -10.20
CA LEU A 106 16.18 -14.01 -9.37
C LEU A 106 16.21 -14.95 -8.16
N LYS A 107 15.08 -15.11 -7.48
CA LYS A 107 14.96 -16.03 -6.34
C LYS A 107 15.31 -17.46 -6.75
N SER A 108 14.82 -17.90 -7.91
CA SER A 108 15.12 -19.23 -8.45
C SER A 108 16.60 -19.40 -8.78
N GLN A 109 17.24 -18.35 -9.34
CA GLN A 109 18.68 -18.39 -9.69
C GLN A 109 19.58 -18.41 -8.46
N LEU A 110 19.21 -17.70 -7.39
CA LEU A 110 19.98 -17.64 -6.16
C LEU A 110 19.96 -18.96 -5.37
N SER A 111 18.92 -19.76 -5.54
CA SER A 111 18.82 -21.15 -5.04
C SER A 111 19.17 -21.34 -3.55
N GLY A 112 19.01 -20.30 -2.74
CA GLY A 112 19.23 -20.35 -1.30
C GLY A 112 20.69 -20.25 -0.85
N GLU A 113 21.66 -20.12 -1.75
CA GLU A 113 23.07 -19.92 -1.39
C GLU A 113 23.30 -18.62 -0.63
N GLU A 114 22.60 -17.57 -1.00
CA GLU A 114 22.64 -16.24 -0.36
C GLU A 114 21.75 -16.18 0.88
N GLY A 115 20.97 -17.23 1.14
CA GLY A 115 20.23 -17.46 2.36
C GLY A 115 18.87 -16.78 2.43
N GLU A 116 18.25 -16.93 3.61
CA GLU A 116 16.89 -16.50 3.90
C GLU A 116 16.69 -15.00 3.77
N LEU A 117 17.73 -14.21 3.99
CA LEU A 117 17.66 -12.75 3.89
C LEU A 117 17.31 -12.28 2.48
N PHE A 118 18.02 -12.81 1.47
CA PHE A 118 17.74 -12.48 0.06
C PHE A 118 16.35 -12.94 -0.35
N ASP A 119 15.95 -14.13 0.05
CA ASP A 119 14.61 -14.65 -0.19
C ASP A 119 13.54 -13.74 0.43
N ALA A 120 13.73 -13.31 1.67
CA ALA A 120 12.79 -12.43 2.36
C ALA A 120 12.63 -11.08 1.65
N ILE A 121 13.73 -10.48 1.20
CA ILE A 121 13.70 -9.20 0.50
C ILE A 121 13.03 -9.35 -0.88
N LEU A 122 13.36 -10.38 -1.64
CA LEU A 122 12.74 -10.62 -2.93
C LEU A 122 11.24 -10.92 -2.80
N ASP A 123 10.85 -11.68 -1.78
CA ASP A 123 9.45 -11.93 -1.48
C ASP A 123 8.71 -10.64 -1.11
N ALA A 124 9.33 -9.77 -0.32
CA ALA A 124 8.75 -8.47 0.04
C ALA A 124 8.50 -7.60 -1.19
N ILE A 125 9.45 -7.54 -2.11
CA ILE A 125 9.29 -6.79 -3.37
C ILE A 125 8.16 -7.40 -4.21
N THR A 126 8.10 -8.72 -4.31
CA THR A 126 7.05 -9.44 -5.05
C THR A 126 5.67 -9.13 -4.48
N LEU A 127 5.50 -9.20 -3.16
CA LEU A 127 4.24 -8.91 -2.48
C LEU A 127 3.81 -7.45 -2.67
N ASP A 128 4.76 -6.51 -2.58
CA ASP A 128 4.47 -5.10 -2.83
C ASP A 128 4.03 -4.86 -4.28
N SER A 129 4.70 -5.47 -5.24
CA SER A 129 4.34 -5.35 -6.65
C SER A 129 2.97 -5.99 -6.96
N GLU A 130 2.62 -7.09 -6.31
CA GLU A 130 1.28 -7.67 -6.38
C GLU A 130 0.22 -6.71 -5.84
N LYS A 131 0.49 -6.08 -4.70
CA LYS A 131 -0.36 -5.05 -4.11
C LYS A 131 -0.51 -3.84 -5.04
N HIS A 132 0.59 -3.32 -5.58
CA HIS A 132 0.58 -2.19 -6.51
C HIS A 132 -0.24 -2.52 -7.77
N HIS A 133 -0.09 -3.73 -8.29
CA HIS A 133 -0.86 -4.18 -9.46
C HIS A 133 -2.36 -4.14 -9.17
N ARG A 134 -2.81 -4.62 -8.02
CA ARG A 134 -4.21 -4.57 -7.59
C ARG A 134 -4.74 -3.15 -7.41
N LEU A 135 -3.93 -2.28 -6.80
CA LEU A 135 -4.29 -0.87 -6.62
C LEU A 135 -4.43 -0.15 -7.96
N LEU A 136 -3.53 -0.41 -8.90
CA LEU A 136 -3.59 0.15 -10.25
C LEU A 136 -4.82 -0.34 -11.02
N LEU A 137 -5.23 -1.60 -10.84
CA LEU A 137 -6.48 -2.11 -11.39
C LEU A 137 -7.69 -1.34 -10.84
N THR A 138 -7.67 -1.01 -9.56
CA THR A 138 -8.74 -0.21 -8.94
C THR A 138 -8.77 1.21 -9.51
N VAL A 139 -7.62 1.84 -9.68
CA VAL A 139 -7.52 3.16 -10.34
C VAL A 139 -8.12 3.08 -11.75
N GLU A 140 -7.72 2.08 -12.53
CA GLU A 140 -8.22 1.87 -13.88
C GLU A 140 -9.75 1.74 -13.92
N LYS A 141 -10.33 0.94 -13.02
CA LYS A 141 -11.78 0.77 -12.91
C LYS A 141 -12.50 2.07 -12.54
N LEU A 142 -11.98 2.81 -11.57
CA LEU A 142 -12.61 4.04 -11.10
C LEU A 142 -12.52 5.16 -12.13
N VAL A 143 -11.44 5.25 -12.88
CA VAL A 143 -11.27 6.25 -13.95
C VAL A 143 -12.15 5.92 -15.15
N ALA A 144 -12.35 4.65 -15.47
CA ALA A 144 -13.17 4.21 -16.60
C ALA A 144 -14.68 4.38 -16.37
N THR A 145 -15.13 4.55 -15.12
CA THR A 145 -16.53 4.83 -14.78
C THR A 145 -16.79 6.32 -14.68
#